data_abe998dd3f30da75b8ea093886fcb59d
#
_entry.id   abe998dd3f30da75b8ea093886fcb59d
#
_cell.length_a   1.000
_cell.length_b   1.000
_cell.length_c   1.000
_cell.angle_alpha   90.00
_cell.angle_beta   90.00
_cell.angle_gamma   90.00
#
_symmetry.space_group_name_H-M   'P 1'
#
loop_
_entity.id
_entity.type
_entity.pdbx_description
1 polymer ?
#
loop_
_entity_poly.entity_id
_entity_poly.type
_entity_poly.pdbx_seq_one_letter_code
_entity_poly.pdbx_strand_id
1 'polypeptide(L)'
;QAMNTGHDGSLTTLHANNPRDALARLETMISMAGLNLPEKGMRQQIASAIQVLVQVGRLSDGQRKIVSIAEITGMEGDIITMQDIFVYDREGVDEAGQVIGRFRATGVRPRFTERLLAYGVDLPVSLFTNID
;
A
#
# COMPACT_ATOMS: atom_id res chain seq x y z
N GLN A 1 10.68 -10.84 -9.01
CA GLN A 1 12.14 -11.01 -8.79
C GLN A 1 12.95 -9.79 -9.18
N ALA A 2 12.55 -9.09 -10.23
CA ALA A 2 13.24 -7.86 -10.63
C ALA A 2 13.31 -6.86 -9.46
N MET A 3 12.31 -6.83 -8.61
CA MET A 3 12.25 -5.95 -7.46
C MET A 3 13.33 -6.25 -6.41
N ASN A 4 13.86 -7.47 -6.41
CA ASN A 4 14.85 -7.90 -5.43
C ASN A 4 16.25 -8.13 -6.03
N THR A 5 16.48 -7.70 -7.27
CA THR A 5 17.74 -7.98 -7.97
C THR A 5 18.63 -6.75 -8.14
N GLY A 6 18.57 -5.81 -7.20
CA GLY A 6 19.47 -4.66 -7.19
C GLY A 6 18.98 -3.46 -8.00
N HIS A 7 17.75 -3.47 -8.46
CA HIS A 7 17.16 -2.32 -9.13
C HIS A 7 16.68 -1.29 -8.10
N ASP A 8 16.99 -0.02 -8.37
CA ASP A 8 16.60 1.09 -7.49
C ASP A 8 15.19 1.57 -7.80
N GLY A 9 14.23 0.76 -7.42
CA GLY A 9 12.83 1.09 -7.54
C GLY A 9 12.14 0.39 -8.69
N SER A 10 10.89 0.03 -8.45
CA SER A 10 10.02 -0.56 -9.46
C SER A 10 8.56 -0.28 -9.09
N LEU A 11 7.71 -0.26 -10.11
CA LEU A 11 6.27 -0.07 -9.94
C LEU A 11 5.55 -1.15 -10.70
N THR A 12 4.47 -1.66 -10.12
CA THR A 12 3.58 -2.60 -10.81
C THR A 12 2.13 -2.32 -10.40
N THR A 13 1.20 -2.81 -11.19
CA THR A 13 -0.23 -2.64 -10.91
C THR A 13 -0.92 -3.99 -10.84
N LEU A 14 -1.93 -4.06 -9.98
CA LEU A 14 -2.78 -5.25 -9.81
C LEU A 14 -4.22 -4.80 -9.65
N HIS A 15 -5.15 -5.67 -10.10
CA HIS A 15 -6.56 -5.46 -9.83
C HIS A 15 -6.93 -6.21 -8.56
N ALA A 16 -7.31 -5.48 -7.52
CA ALA A 16 -7.71 -6.03 -6.23
C ALA A 16 -8.63 -5.07 -5.51
N ASN A 17 -9.45 -5.60 -4.61
CA ASN A 17 -10.45 -4.81 -3.90
C ASN A 17 -9.87 -4.04 -2.70
N ASN A 18 -8.75 -4.51 -2.17
CA ASN A 18 -8.08 -3.90 -1.02
C ASN A 18 -6.62 -4.37 -0.99
N PRO A 19 -5.77 -3.77 -0.14
CA PRO A 19 -4.35 -4.15 -0.07
C PRO A 19 -4.11 -5.63 0.27
N ARG A 20 -4.89 -6.22 1.16
CA ARG A 20 -4.76 -7.64 1.50
C ARG A 20 -5.04 -8.54 0.32
N ASP A 21 -6.09 -8.23 -0.43
CA ASP A 21 -6.41 -8.97 -1.67
C ASP A 21 -5.30 -8.82 -2.70
N ALA A 22 -4.70 -7.64 -2.78
CA ALA A 22 -3.57 -7.41 -3.70
C ALA A 22 -2.40 -8.33 -3.37
N LEU A 23 -2.07 -8.48 -2.10
CA LEU A 23 -0.99 -9.39 -1.67
C LEU A 23 -1.32 -10.84 -1.97
N ALA A 24 -2.56 -11.26 -1.68
CA ALA A 24 -3.01 -12.63 -1.97
C ALA A 24 -2.97 -12.92 -3.47
N ARG A 25 -3.38 -11.96 -4.27
CA ARG A 25 -3.36 -12.09 -5.72
C ARG A 25 -1.93 -12.19 -6.25
N LEU A 26 -1.02 -11.42 -5.67
CA LEU A 26 0.39 -11.47 -6.02
C LEU A 26 0.98 -12.83 -5.71
N GLU A 27 0.64 -13.43 -4.56
CA GLU A 27 1.05 -14.79 -4.22
C GLU A 27 0.57 -15.80 -5.27
N THR A 28 -0.70 -15.68 -5.68
CA THR A 28 -1.27 -16.53 -6.70
C THR A 28 -0.51 -16.40 -8.03
N MET A 29 -0.21 -15.19 -8.43
CA MET A 29 0.53 -14.94 -9.67
C MET A 29 1.94 -15.53 -9.63
N ILE A 30 2.62 -15.43 -8.49
CA ILE A 30 3.94 -16.03 -8.32
C ILE A 30 3.86 -17.56 -8.42
N SER A 31 2.85 -18.15 -7.79
CA SER A 31 2.62 -19.61 -7.86
C SER A 31 2.37 -20.06 -9.29
N MET A 32 1.57 -19.30 -10.03
CA MET A 32 1.24 -19.61 -11.43
C MET A 32 2.44 -19.47 -12.36
N ALA A 33 3.43 -18.68 -11.98
CA ALA A 33 4.66 -18.52 -12.75
C ALA A 33 5.61 -19.72 -12.57
N GLY A 34 5.22 -20.73 -11.81
CA GLY A 34 6.00 -21.95 -11.64
C GLY A 34 7.16 -21.85 -10.66
N LEU A 35 7.17 -20.82 -9.84
CA LEU A 35 8.17 -20.69 -8.79
C LEU A 35 7.74 -21.52 -7.59
N ASN A 36 8.41 -22.65 -7.36
CA ASN A 36 8.08 -23.56 -6.28
C ASN A 36 8.67 -23.08 -4.95
N LEU A 37 8.09 -22.01 -4.42
CA LEU A 37 8.48 -21.46 -3.13
C LEU A 37 7.46 -21.88 -2.07
N PRO A 38 7.90 -22.26 -0.85
CA PRO A 38 6.98 -22.38 0.27
C PRO A 38 6.25 -21.07 0.50
N GLU A 39 5.03 -21.13 0.99
CA GLU A 39 4.21 -19.91 1.23
C GLU A 39 4.95 -18.88 2.07
N LYS A 40 5.62 -19.31 3.13
CA LYS A 40 6.37 -18.40 4.00
C LYS A 40 7.49 -17.71 3.25
N GLY A 41 8.26 -18.46 2.44
CA GLY A 41 9.34 -17.89 1.65
C GLY A 41 8.83 -16.89 0.61
N MET A 42 7.70 -17.21 0.00
CA MET A 42 7.05 -16.33 -0.97
C MET A 42 6.63 -15.01 -0.31
N ARG A 43 5.99 -15.08 0.86
CA ARG A 43 5.56 -13.89 1.59
C ARG A 43 6.74 -13.06 2.08
N GLN A 44 7.83 -13.70 2.48
CA GLN A 44 9.05 -13.00 2.85
C GLN A 44 9.62 -12.21 1.68
N GLN A 45 9.61 -12.79 0.48
CA GLN A 45 10.06 -12.08 -0.72
C GLN A 45 9.17 -10.90 -1.04
N ILE A 46 7.86 -11.07 -0.96
CA ILE A 46 6.92 -9.99 -1.19
C ILE A 46 7.15 -8.86 -0.18
N ALA A 47 7.25 -9.21 1.10
CA ALA A 47 7.43 -8.22 2.15
C ALA A 47 8.76 -7.46 2.02
N SER A 48 9.79 -8.09 1.48
CA SER A 48 11.08 -7.41 1.29
C SER A 48 11.13 -6.56 0.02
N ALA A 49 10.36 -6.95 -1.01
CA ALA A 49 10.39 -6.26 -2.30
C ALA A 49 9.46 -5.06 -2.37
N ILE A 50 8.30 -5.13 -1.70
CA ILE A 50 7.28 -4.10 -1.79
C ILE A 50 7.26 -3.28 -0.51
N GLN A 51 7.41 -1.97 -0.65
CA GLN A 51 7.37 -1.05 0.49
C GLN A 51 6.02 -0.41 0.66
N VAL A 52 5.35 -0.06 -0.43
CA VAL A 52 4.13 0.75 -0.38
C VAL A 52 3.07 0.19 -1.32
N LEU A 53 1.83 0.17 -0.85
CA LEU A 53 0.66 -0.19 -1.62
C LEU A 53 -0.26 1.02 -1.72
N VAL A 54 -0.55 1.43 -2.95
CA VAL A 54 -1.49 2.52 -3.21
C VAL A 54 -2.76 1.91 -3.78
N GLN A 55 -3.85 2.01 -3.04
CA GLN A 55 -5.14 1.47 -3.46
C GLN A 55 -5.98 2.57 -4.09
N VAL A 56 -6.40 2.33 -5.33
CA VAL A 56 -7.33 3.20 -6.04
C VAL A 56 -8.69 2.52 -6.04
N GLY A 57 -9.72 3.25 -5.63
CA GLY A 57 -11.07 2.74 -5.58
C GLY A 57 -12.02 3.58 -6.41
N ARG A 58 -13.08 2.94 -6.90
CA ARG A 58 -14.18 3.64 -7.55
C ARG A 58 -15.27 3.88 -6.52
N LEU A 59 -15.62 5.15 -6.34
CA LEU A 59 -16.65 5.53 -5.38
C LEU A 59 -18.05 5.36 -5.99
N SER A 60 -19.07 5.42 -5.15
CA SER A 60 -20.46 5.24 -5.58
C SER A 60 -20.92 6.27 -6.62
N ASP A 61 -20.28 7.42 -6.68
CA ASP A 61 -20.56 8.45 -7.69
C ASP A 61 -19.82 8.24 -9.01
N GLY A 62 -19.04 7.15 -9.11
CA GLY A 62 -18.26 6.82 -10.30
C GLY A 62 -16.87 7.41 -10.36
N GLN A 63 -16.51 8.28 -9.43
CA GLN A 63 -15.17 8.86 -9.37
C GLN A 63 -14.15 7.85 -8.87
N ARG A 64 -12.96 7.88 -9.45
CA ARG A 64 -11.84 7.07 -8.97
C ARG A 64 -10.95 7.95 -8.10
N LYS A 65 -10.61 7.43 -6.92
CA LYS A 65 -9.76 8.13 -5.98
C LYS A 65 -8.78 7.18 -5.34
N ILE A 66 -7.66 7.71 -4.88
CA ILE A 66 -6.80 6.97 -3.98
C ILE A 66 -7.55 6.84 -2.66
N VAL A 67 -7.80 5.61 -2.22
CA VAL A 67 -8.57 5.35 -0.99
C VAL A 67 -7.69 4.91 0.15
N SER A 68 -6.48 4.43 -0.12
CA SER A 68 -5.51 4.16 0.94
C SER A 68 -4.10 4.14 0.39
N ILE A 69 -3.15 4.50 1.25
CA ILE A 69 -1.74 4.29 1.03
C ILE A 69 -1.24 3.56 2.27
N ALA A 70 -0.75 2.35 2.07
CA ALA A 70 -0.28 1.49 3.15
C ALA A 70 1.20 1.17 2.98
N GLU A 71 1.89 1.03 4.09
CA GLU A 71 3.29 0.60 4.10
C GLU A 71 3.36 -0.84 4.60
N ILE A 72 4.13 -1.68 3.91
CA ILE A 72 4.44 -3.02 4.40
C ILE A 72 5.55 -2.87 5.43
N THR A 73 5.30 -3.37 6.65
CA THR A 73 6.22 -3.22 7.77
C THR A 73 7.07 -4.46 8.02
N GLY A 74 6.73 -5.59 7.39
CA GLY A 74 7.50 -6.81 7.53
C GLY A 74 6.62 -8.04 7.63
N MET A 75 7.04 -8.98 8.47
CA MET A 75 6.32 -10.24 8.69
C MET A 75 6.15 -10.45 10.18
N GLU A 76 5.02 -11.01 10.55
CA GLU A 76 4.79 -11.55 11.89
C GLU A 76 4.38 -13.01 11.72
N GLY A 77 5.30 -13.94 12.05
CA GLY A 77 5.09 -15.34 11.70
C GLY A 77 5.01 -15.50 10.19
N ASP A 78 3.89 -16.03 9.71
CA ASP A 78 3.64 -16.23 8.29
C ASP A 78 2.83 -15.11 7.64
N ILE A 79 2.50 -14.07 8.39
CA ILE A 79 1.61 -13.01 7.95
C ILE A 79 2.40 -11.76 7.61
N ILE A 80 2.15 -11.20 6.43
CA ILE A 80 2.70 -9.89 6.04
C ILE A 80 1.98 -8.83 6.85
N THR A 81 2.75 -7.99 7.54
CA THR A 81 2.19 -6.88 8.32
C THR A 81 2.25 -5.59 7.52
N MET A 82 1.22 -4.78 7.64
CA MET A 82 1.15 -3.49 7.00
C MET A 82 0.38 -2.51 7.85
N GLN A 83 0.57 -1.23 7.58
CA GLN A 83 -0.15 -0.17 8.27
C GLN A 83 -0.58 0.90 7.29
N ASP A 84 -1.79 1.44 7.49
CA ASP A 84 -2.27 2.54 6.68
C ASP A 84 -1.57 3.83 7.07
N ILE A 85 -1.05 4.54 6.08
CA ILE A 85 -0.44 5.85 6.26
C ILE A 85 -1.46 6.94 5.96
N PHE A 86 -2.22 6.76 4.86
CA PHE A 86 -3.31 7.66 4.48
C PHE A 86 -4.53 6.83 4.12
N VAL A 87 -5.69 7.36 4.44
CA VAL A 87 -6.98 6.74 4.09
C VAL A 87 -7.96 7.80 3.63
N TYR A 88 -8.88 7.40 2.76
CA TYR A 88 -9.99 8.23 2.35
C TYR A 88 -11.20 7.90 3.22
N ASP A 89 -11.67 8.88 3.99
CA ASP A 89 -12.85 8.73 4.82
C ASP A 89 -14.08 9.24 4.07
N ARG A 90 -15.01 8.34 3.79
CA ARG A 90 -16.31 8.71 3.24
C ARG A 90 -17.20 9.20 4.38
N GLU A 91 -17.72 10.41 4.23
CA GLU A 91 -18.59 11.02 5.24
C GLU A 91 -20.06 10.93 4.85
N GLY A 92 -20.35 10.77 3.57
CA GLY A 92 -21.72 10.68 3.08
C GLY A 92 -21.83 10.99 1.61
N VAL A 93 -23.04 11.31 1.19
CA VAL A 93 -23.36 11.64 -0.19
C VAL A 93 -24.21 12.91 -0.16
N ASP A 94 -23.94 13.84 -1.06
CA ASP A 94 -24.71 15.07 -1.15
C ASP A 94 -26.02 14.86 -1.92
N GLU A 95 -26.80 15.93 -2.09
CA GLU A 95 -28.11 15.85 -2.78
C GLU A 95 -27.97 15.47 -4.24
N ALA A 96 -26.83 15.74 -4.85
CA ALA A 96 -26.54 15.41 -6.25
C ALA A 96 -25.99 13.99 -6.43
N GLY A 97 -25.85 13.23 -5.33
CA GLY A 97 -25.30 11.87 -5.38
C GLY A 97 -23.77 11.83 -5.38
N GLN A 98 -23.10 12.97 -5.16
CA GLN A 98 -21.65 13.03 -5.11
C GLN A 98 -21.16 12.59 -3.73
N VAL A 99 -20.10 11.79 -3.70
CA VAL A 99 -19.52 11.33 -2.44
C VAL A 99 -18.80 12.49 -1.75
N ILE A 100 -19.13 12.68 -0.48
CA ILE A 100 -18.47 13.64 0.39
C ILE A 100 -17.49 12.87 1.27
N GLY A 101 -16.25 13.31 1.29
CA GLY A 101 -15.24 12.68 2.12
C GLY A 101 -13.94 13.45 2.04
N ARG A 102 -12.92 12.91 2.72
CA ARG A 102 -11.60 13.52 2.68
C ARG A 102 -10.50 12.47 2.81
N PHE A 103 -9.39 12.76 2.18
CA PHE A 103 -8.17 11.98 2.30
C PHE A 103 -7.39 12.53 3.49
N ARG A 104 -7.04 11.66 4.44
CA ARG A 104 -6.36 12.09 5.67
C ARG A 104 -5.20 11.19 6.03
N ALA A 105 -4.24 11.74 6.75
CA ALA A 105 -3.19 10.96 7.40
C ALA A 105 -3.78 10.21 8.60
N THR A 106 -3.23 9.02 8.87
CA THR A 106 -3.65 8.21 10.02
C THR A 106 -2.92 8.58 11.31
N GLY A 107 -1.87 9.38 11.20
CA GLY A 107 -1.00 9.71 12.33
C GLY A 107 0.21 8.80 12.46
N VAL A 108 0.29 7.78 11.61
CA VAL A 108 1.43 6.86 11.60
C VAL A 108 2.55 7.44 10.74
N ARG A 109 3.76 7.51 11.29
CA ARG A 109 4.94 7.92 10.54
C ARG A 109 5.50 6.71 9.79
N PRO A 110 5.58 6.75 8.45
CA PRO A 110 6.11 5.62 7.69
C PRO A 110 7.58 5.38 7.98
N ARG A 111 7.97 4.13 7.96
CA ARG A 111 9.37 3.74 8.12
C ARG A 111 10.23 4.18 6.94
N PHE A 112 9.61 4.31 5.76
CA PHE A 112 10.34 4.74 4.56
C PHE A 112 10.85 6.18 4.66
N THR A 113 10.36 6.99 5.60
CA THR A 113 10.86 8.36 5.78
C THR A 113 12.34 8.39 6.16
N GLU A 114 12.79 7.43 6.97
CA GLU A 114 14.19 7.32 7.35
C GLU A 114 15.06 6.97 6.15
N ARG A 115 14.55 6.06 5.32
CA ARG A 115 15.25 5.65 4.11
C ARG A 115 15.37 6.80 3.10
N LEU A 116 14.31 7.57 2.95
CA LEU A 116 14.31 8.73 2.07
C LEU A 116 15.26 9.82 2.57
N LEU A 117 15.32 9.99 3.89
CA LEU A 117 16.23 10.97 4.48
C LEU A 117 17.69 10.65 4.15
N ALA A 118 18.04 9.37 4.12
CA ALA A 118 19.40 8.94 3.74
C ALA A 118 19.75 9.32 2.30
N TYR A 119 18.74 9.52 1.44
CA TYR A 119 18.93 9.98 0.06
C TYR A 119 18.73 11.49 -0.09
N GLY A 120 18.64 12.22 1.01
CA GLY A 120 18.48 13.67 0.99
C GLY A 120 17.06 14.16 0.84
N VAL A 121 16.07 13.27 0.95
CA VAL A 121 14.66 13.63 0.86
C VAL A 121 14.09 13.69 2.26
N ASP A 122 13.81 14.90 2.74
CA ASP A 122 13.26 15.13 4.07
C ASP A 122 11.77 15.47 3.96
N LEU A 123 10.93 14.50 4.30
CA LEU A 123 9.48 14.71 4.32
C LEU A 123 9.09 15.30 5.67
N PRO A 124 8.30 16.40 5.67
CA PRO A 124 7.92 17.03 6.94
C PRO A 124 7.01 16.12 7.76
N VAL A 125 7.21 16.10 9.07
CA VAL A 125 6.41 15.31 10.01
C VAL A 125 4.93 15.69 9.90
N SER A 126 4.63 16.97 9.64
CA SER A 126 3.25 17.45 9.52
C SER A 126 2.47 16.77 8.40
N LEU A 127 3.16 16.23 7.38
CA LEU A 127 2.50 15.51 6.30
C LEU A 127 1.76 14.26 6.83
N PHE A 128 2.29 13.63 7.86
CA PHE A 128 1.77 12.38 8.41
C PHE A 128 0.96 12.57 9.68
N THR A 129 0.94 13.75 10.25
CA THR A 129 0.28 14.02 11.52
C THR A 129 -0.95 14.89 11.39
N ASN A 130 -1.20 15.45 10.22
CA ASN A 130 -2.38 16.27 9.95
C ASN A 130 -3.58 15.38 9.67
N ILE A 131 -4.24 14.96 10.73
CA ILE A 131 -5.35 14.01 10.68
C ILE A 131 -6.72 14.69 10.61
N ASP A 132 -6.75 16.01 10.61
CA ASP A 132 -8.02 16.79 10.58
C ASP A 132 -8.50 17.04 9.14
#